data_be02d3a10ead64df649c76ee037d8741
#
_entry.id   be02d3a10ead64df649c76ee037d8741
#
_cell.length_a   1.000
_cell.length_b   1.000
_cell.length_c   1.000
_cell.angle_alpha   90.00
_cell.angle_beta   90.00
_cell.angle_gamma   90.00
#
_symmetry.space_group_name_H-M   'P 1'
#
loop_
_entity.id
_entity.type
_entity.pdbx_description
1 polymer ?
#
loop_
_entity_poly.entity_id
_entity_poly.type
_entity_poly.pdbx_seq_one_letter_code
_entity_poly.pdbx_strand_id
1 'polypeptide(L)'
;MTAGITAWGTYLPYWRLQRAAIAGVLGSGGGRGTRSVASHDEDTTTLGVEAGRHALATGPGAGAVQDLFLSTPDPGYLDKTSATTVHAALGLGRGCGAYDFTGSSRSAVGALLLGLGTTGPGGRTTLTVVSDLRTGLAGSAEERDSGDGAAAIVCAPEGAVAELIGRGVASDEFLDRWRVPGEFDSHVWEERFGEEMYVPLAREAFAAALKDAGLAEGDVDHAVVAGLHTRAVKAVTKGLGVRDGVLAPDLSGAVGNLGAAQAAVALCDVLERARPGQVIVVLSLADGADAFVLRTTEALTAAQAARTEAGVPSVAEQVAAGRDDLPYATFLTWRGQLRREPPRRPDPERPGAPTVHRSEEWKYAFVGSRCLVCGFRHMPPTRACLSCHTIDQMQPERLADVPGTVATFTIDHLAFSLSPPVVGVIVDFDGGGRYRCEMTDVVASELSIGDRVSMTFRRVWTAQGVHNYFWKARPAVERAGETEQGA
;
A
#
# COMPACT_ATOMS: atom_id res chain seq x y z
N MET A 1 1.74 -15.15 26.54
CA MET A 1 1.52 -14.04 25.62
C MET A 1 1.64 -14.61 24.22
N THR A 2 0.62 -14.50 23.44
CA THR A 2 0.48 -15.13 22.12
C THR A 2 0.93 -14.14 21.05
N ALA A 3 1.67 -14.65 20.08
CA ALA A 3 2.15 -13.93 18.92
C ALA A 3 0.99 -13.48 18.03
N GLY A 4 0.99 -12.24 17.56
CA GLY A 4 -0.14 -11.82 16.80
C GLY A 4 0.02 -10.50 16.07
N ILE A 5 -1.01 -10.15 15.30
CA ILE A 5 -1.18 -8.85 14.68
C ILE A 5 -1.49 -7.82 15.76
N THR A 6 -0.79 -6.69 15.75
CA THR A 6 -1.03 -5.59 16.70
C THR A 6 -1.53 -4.32 16.03
N ALA A 7 -1.20 -4.11 14.76
CA ALA A 7 -1.69 -2.98 13.97
C ALA A 7 -1.69 -3.33 12.47
N TRP A 8 -2.46 -2.56 11.70
CA TRP A 8 -2.56 -2.74 10.25
C TRP A 8 -2.79 -1.41 9.54
N GLY A 9 -2.46 -1.37 8.27
CA GLY A 9 -2.73 -0.25 7.38
C GLY A 9 -2.91 -0.72 5.95
N THR A 10 -3.65 0.03 5.16
CA THR A 10 -3.86 -0.22 3.74
C THR A 10 -3.65 1.06 2.95
N TYR A 11 -3.32 0.91 1.69
CA TYR A 11 -3.32 2.01 0.76
C TYR A 11 -3.91 1.56 -0.58
N LEU A 12 -5.00 2.21 -0.97
CA LEU A 12 -5.60 2.10 -2.29
C LEU A 12 -5.36 3.42 -3.01
N PRO A 13 -4.71 3.41 -4.20
CA PRO A 13 -4.45 4.62 -4.99
C PRO A 13 -5.71 5.46 -5.21
N TYR A 14 -5.54 6.75 -5.38
CA TYR A 14 -6.63 7.70 -5.57
C TYR A 14 -7.43 7.47 -6.85
N TRP A 15 -6.73 7.15 -7.96
CA TRP A 15 -7.35 7.02 -9.27
C TRP A 15 -8.05 5.68 -9.47
N ARG A 16 -9.15 5.73 -10.19
CA ARG A 16 -9.89 4.55 -10.67
C ARG A 16 -10.08 4.65 -12.18
N LEU A 17 -9.88 3.53 -12.86
CA LEU A 17 -10.24 3.38 -14.27
C LEU A 17 -11.59 2.68 -14.37
N GLN A 18 -12.55 3.32 -15.04
CA GLN A 18 -13.80 2.68 -15.44
C GLN A 18 -13.48 1.56 -16.44
N ARG A 19 -13.84 0.30 -16.13
CA ARG A 19 -13.57 -0.83 -17.03
C ARG A 19 -14.26 -0.68 -18.38
N ALA A 20 -15.42 0.00 -18.42
CA ALA A 20 -16.12 0.33 -19.65
C ALA A 20 -15.31 1.23 -20.59
N ALA A 21 -14.40 2.08 -20.07
CA ALA A 21 -13.57 2.98 -20.86
C ALA A 21 -12.61 2.21 -21.80
N ILE A 22 -12.19 1.00 -21.42
CA ILE A 22 -11.35 0.12 -22.25
C ILE A 22 -12.08 -0.21 -23.55
N ALA A 23 -13.32 -0.72 -23.45
CA ALA A 23 -14.14 -1.03 -24.62
C ALA A 23 -14.51 0.20 -25.44
N GLY A 24 -14.68 1.35 -24.80
CA GLY A 24 -14.95 2.63 -25.47
C GLY A 24 -13.85 3.03 -26.45
N VAL A 25 -12.61 2.62 -26.20
CA VAL A 25 -11.44 2.93 -27.06
C VAL A 25 -11.08 1.73 -27.96
N LEU A 26 -11.04 0.51 -27.42
CA LEU A 26 -10.58 -0.67 -28.15
C LEU A 26 -11.71 -1.46 -28.86
N GLY A 27 -12.97 -1.12 -28.60
CA GLY A 27 -14.13 -1.86 -29.11
C GLY A 27 -14.39 -3.20 -28.42
N SER A 28 -13.53 -3.62 -27.50
CA SER A 28 -13.61 -4.88 -26.74
C SER A 28 -12.83 -4.76 -25.43
N GLY A 29 -12.84 -5.82 -24.60
CA GLY A 29 -12.04 -5.88 -23.38
C GLY A 29 -12.61 -5.11 -22.19
N GLY A 30 -13.78 -4.48 -22.31
CA GLY A 30 -14.43 -3.73 -21.24
C GLY A 30 -15.16 -4.61 -20.23
N GLY A 31 -15.69 -3.97 -19.16
CA GLY A 31 -16.44 -4.65 -18.12
C GLY A 31 -17.22 -3.66 -17.26
N ARG A 32 -17.87 -4.18 -16.22
CA ARG A 32 -18.57 -3.36 -15.22
C ARG A 32 -17.62 -3.04 -14.06
N GLY A 33 -17.85 -1.90 -13.39
CA GLY A 33 -17.09 -1.45 -12.24
C GLY A 33 -15.78 -0.80 -12.62
N THR A 34 -14.92 -0.64 -11.63
CA THR A 34 -13.66 0.07 -11.74
C THR A 34 -12.47 -0.80 -11.32
N ARG A 35 -11.27 -0.32 -11.57
CA ARG A 35 -10.04 -0.82 -10.99
C ARG A 35 -9.26 0.34 -10.35
N SER A 36 -8.55 0.09 -9.25
CA SER A 36 -7.59 1.04 -8.71
C SER A 36 -6.37 1.17 -9.60
N VAL A 37 -5.85 2.38 -9.70
CA VAL A 37 -4.72 2.71 -10.57
C VAL A 37 -3.73 3.59 -9.83
N ALA A 38 -2.53 3.06 -9.62
CA ALA A 38 -1.39 3.85 -9.19
C ALA A 38 -1.07 4.92 -10.23
N SER A 39 -0.87 6.17 -9.79
CA SER A 39 -0.57 7.27 -10.67
C SER A 39 0.85 7.17 -11.26
N HIS A 40 1.20 8.07 -12.18
CA HIS A 40 2.50 8.07 -12.86
C HIS A 40 3.70 8.17 -11.93
N ASP A 41 3.51 8.71 -10.75
CA ASP A 41 4.53 8.93 -9.72
C ASP A 41 4.43 7.94 -8.54
N GLU A 42 3.61 6.92 -8.67
CA GLU A 42 3.52 5.80 -7.73
C GLU A 42 4.19 4.53 -8.28
N ASP A 43 4.68 3.71 -7.38
CA ASP A 43 5.16 2.35 -7.60
C ASP A 43 4.94 1.49 -6.34
N THR A 44 5.30 0.23 -6.39
CA THR A 44 5.10 -0.69 -5.27
C THR A 44 5.83 -0.25 -4.00
N THR A 45 6.95 0.47 -4.12
CA THR A 45 7.67 1.06 -2.99
C THR A 45 6.86 2.17 -2.34
N THR A 46 6.34 3.11 -3.13
CA THR A 46 5.56 4.25 -2.61
C THR A 46 4.22 3.82 -2.03
N LEU A 47 3.52 2.87 -2.69
CA LEU A 47 2.30 2.25 -2.13
C LEU A 47 2.58 1.60 -0.77
N GLY A 48 3.71 0.88 -0.68
CA GLY A 48 4.15 0.24 0.57
C GLY A 48 4.45 1.24 1.69
N VAL A 49 5.05 2.39 1.36
CA VAL A 49 5.29 3.47 2.35
C VAL A 49 3.98 3.99 2.91
N GLU A 50 2.97 4.26 2.06
CA GLU A 50 1.68 4.78 2.53
C GLU A 50 0.94 3.76 3.41
N ALA A 51 0.90 2.48 3.02
CA ALA A 51 0.33 1.42 3.86
C ALA A 51 1.07 1.28 5.20
N GLY A 52 2.42 1.34 5.17
CA GLY A 52 3.28 1.31 6.36
C GLY A 52 3.02 2.48 7.30
N ARG A 53 2.85 3.70 6.78
CA ARG A 53 2.48 4.89 7.58
C ARG A 53 1.16 4.69 8.31
N HIS A 54 0.14 4.17 7.60
CA HIS A 54 -1.16 3.87 8.20
C HIS A 54 -1.07 2.81 9.31
N ALA A 55 -0.26 1.78 9.14
CA ALA A 55 -0.06 0.75 10.16
C ALA A 55 0.69 1.29 11.40
N LEU A 56 1.72 2.14 11.19
CA LEU A 56 2.52 2.70 12.27
C LEU A 56 1.84 3.84 13.03
N ALA A 57 0.84 4.49 12.44
CA ALA A 57 0.09 5.57 13.09
C ALA A 57 -0.61 5.14 14.38
N THR A 58 -0.99 3.85 14.48
CA THR A 58 -1.71 3.28 15.64
C THR A 58 -0.99 2.08 16.26
N GLY A 59 0.13 1.68 15.67
CA GLY A 59 0.97 0.59 16.14
C GLY A 59 1.98 1.03 17.21
N PRO A 60 2.94 0.16 17.49
CA PRO A 60 3.99 0.43 18.50
C PRO A 60 4.97 1.54 18.07
N GLY A 61 4.74 2.16 16.91
CA GLY A 61 5.58 3.21 16.35
C GLY A 61 6.85 2.70 15.64
N ALA A 62 7.43 3.57 14.81
CA ALA A 62 8.59 3.24 13.96
C ALA A 62 9.81 2.73 14.76
N GLY A 63 10.05 3.29 15.95
CA GLY A 63 11.19 2.91 16.81
C GLY A 63 11.12 1.51 17.40
N ALA A 64 9.96 0.88 17.43
CA ALA A 64 9.78 -0.46 17.96
C ALA A 64 9.97 -1.56 16.89
N VAL A 65 9.92 -1.23 15.60
CA VAL A 65 10.05 -2.18 14.51
C VAL A 65 11.49 -2.66 14.42
N GLN A 66 11.66 -3.98 14.46
CA GLN A 66 12.98 -4.64 14.44
C GLN A 66 13.28 -5.30 13.09
N ASP A 67 12.25 -5.70 12.34
CA ASP A 67 12.38 -6.20 10.98
C ASP A 67 11.25 -5.66 10.09
N LEU A 68 11.63 -5.23 8.89
CA LEU A 68 10.74 -4.86 7.80
C LEU A 68 10.83 -5.91 6.69
N PHE A 69 9.70 -6.49 6.33
CA PHE A 69 9.55 -7.38 5.18
C PHE A 69 8.72 -6.68 4.12
N LEU A 70 9.31 -6.40 2.96
CA LEU A 70 8.60 -5.88 1.80
C LEU A 70 8.34 -7.02 0.82
N SER A 71 7.08 -7.32 0.54
CA SER A 71 6.72 -8.30 -0.47
C SER A 71 6.03 -7.66 -1.67
N THR A 72 6.60 -7.91 -2.85
CA THR A 72 6.05 -7.47 -4.13
C THR A 72 6.55 -8.33 -5.29
N PRO A 73 5.69 -8.69 -6.25
CA PRO A 73 6.14 -9.31 -7.51
C PRO A 73 6.66 -8.30 -8.54
N ASP A 74 6.58 -6.99 -8.24
CA ASP A 74 7.00 -5.89 -9.12
C ASP A 74 7.93 -4.92 -8.37
N PRO A 75 9.17 -5.36 -7.99
CA PRO A 75 10.11 -4.52 -7.28
C PRO A 75 10.66 -3.43 -8.19
N GLY A 76 10.96 -2.25 -7.62
CA GLY A 76 11.55 -1.15 -8.37
C GLY A 76 12.95 -1.46 -8.96
N TYR A 77 13.66 -2.43 -8.39
CA TYR A 77 14.94 -2.96 -8.86
C TYR A 77 15.01 -4.46 -8.63
N LEU A 78 15.73 -5.18 -9.52
CA LEU A 78 15.99 -6.61 -9.34
C LEU A 78 17.22 -6.87 -8.45
N ASP A 79 18.20 -5.95 -8.43
CA ASP A 79 19.47 -6.08 -7.72
C ASP A 79 19.72 -4.91 -6.76
N LYS A 80 18.71 -4.52 -6.03
CA LYS A 80 18.75 -3.58 -4.90
C LYS A 80 17.54 -3.82 -3.99
N THR A 81 17.78 -3.91 -2.69
CA THR A 81 16.73 -4.06 -1.70
C THR A 81 15.79 -2.84 -1.69
N SER A 82 14.56 -3.01 -2.14
CA SER A 82 13.53 -1.95 -2.15
C SER A 82 13.01 -1.66 -0.73
N ALA A 83 13.00 -2.65 0.15
CA ALA A 83 12.65 -2.49 1.56
C ALA A 83 13.49 -1.42 2.26
N THR A 84 14.77 -1.19 1.87
CA THR A 84 15.58 -0.12 2.47
C THR A 84 15.07 1.29 2.12
N THR A 85 14.40 1.46 0.97
CA THR A 85 13.74 2.73 0.63
C THR A 85 12.49 2.94 1.50
N VAL A 86 11.68 1.90 1.68
CA VAL A 86 10.51 1.93 2.60
C VAL A 86 10.97 2.19 4.03
N HIS A 87 12.03 1.49 4.49
CA HIS A 87 12.66 1.68 5.79
C HIS A 87 13.03 3.15 6.04
N ALA A 88 13.76 3.77 5.10
CA ALA A 88 14.18 5.16 5.20
C ALA A 88 12.98 6.12 5.17
N ALA A 89 11.99 5.89 4.30
CA ALA A 89 10.79 6.73 4.20
C ALA A 89 9.89 6.65 5.45
N LEU A 90 9.83 5.51 6.11
CA LEU A 90 9.13 5.33 7.37
C LEU A 90 9.92 5.82 8.60
N GLY A 91 11.20 6.19 8.43
CA GLY A 91 12.06 6.65 9.51
C GLY A 91 12.38 5.53 10.52
N LEU A 92 12.52 4.29 10.07
CA LEU A 92 12.88 3.17 10.92
C LEU A 92 14.33 3.28 11.38
N GLY A 93 14.65 2.77 12.57
CA GLY A 93 15.98 2.82 13.13
C GLY A 93 16.98 1.92 12.37
N ARG A 94 18.27 2.29 12.36
CA ARG A 94 19.33 1.51 11.68
C ARG A 94 19.47 0.06 12.16
N GLY A 95 18.99 -0.25 13.37
CA GLY A 95 18.95 -1.62 13.90
C GLY A 95 17.79 -2.47 13.36
N CYS A 96 16.89 -1.89 12.57
CA CYS A 96 15.80 -2.60 11.93
C CYS A 96 16.31 -3.30 10.66
N GLY A 97 16.15 -4.63 10.57
CA GLY A 97 16.42 -5.39 9.35
C GLY A 97 15.43 -5.01 8.24
N ALA A 98 15.87 -4.97 6.98
CA ALA A 98 15.01 -4.65 5.84
C ALA A 98 15.24 -5.66 4.72
N TYR A 99 14.21 -6.43 4.34
CA TYR A 99 14.32 -7.57 3.44
C TYR A 99 13.21 -7.56 2.39
N ASP A 100 13.55 -7.91 1.15
CA ASP A 100 12.61 -8.08 0.04
C ASP A 100 12.19 -9.55 -0.10
N PHE A 101 10.89 -9.77 -0.29
CA PHE A 101 10.27 -11.03 -0.68
C PHE A 101 9.65 -10.83 -2.06
N THR A 102 10.35 -11.27 -3.10
CA THR A 102 9.97 -11.03 -4.50
C THR A 102 9.67 -12.32 -5.25
N GLY A 103 9.18 -12.21 -6.47
CA GLY A 103 9.00 -13.32 -7.41
C GLY A 103 7.54 -13.64 -7.70
N SER A 104 6.76 -14.11 -6.75
CA SER A 104 5.36 -14.44 -6.97
C SER A 104 4.45 -13.83 -5.90
N SER A 105 3.15 -13.84 -6.15
CA SER A 105 2.15 -13.40 -5.15
C SER A 105 2.15 -14.28 -3.89
N ARG A 106 2.63 -15.53 -3.96
CA ARG A 106 2.79 -16.41 -2.79
C ARG A 106 3.79 -15.89 -1.78
N SER A 107 4.81 -15.15 -2.23
CA SER A 107 5.81 -14.51 -1.35
C SER A 107 5.16 -13.58 -0.33
N ALA A 108 4.01 -12.97 -0.65
CA ALA A 108 3.25 -12.11 0.26
C ALA A 108 2.75 -12.87 1.50
N VAL A 109 2.14 -14.01 1.28
CA VAL A 109 1.66 -14.87 2.39
C VAL A 109 2.83 -15.44 3.17
N GLY A 110 3.92 -15.83 2.48
CA GLY A 110 5.16 -16.28 3.12
C GLY A 110 5.74 -15.22 4.05
N ALA A 111 5.80 -13.96 3.62
CA ALA A 111 6.27 -12.83 4.44
C ALA A 111 5.35 -12.56 5.64
N LEU A 112 4.02 -12.61 5.46
CA LEU A 112 3.05 -12.46 6.56
C LEU A 112 3.19 -13.57 7.60
N LEU A 113 3.30 -14.83 7.17
CA LEU A 113 3.48 -15.97 8.06
C LEU A 113 4.83 -15.94 8.78
N LEU A 114 5.89 -15.46 8.11
CA LEU A 114 7.18 -15.23 8.75
C LEU A 114 7.05 -14.16 9.85
N GLY A 115 6.42 -13.01 9.53
CA GLY A 115 6.17 -11.94 10.50
C GLY A 115 5.41 -12.44 11.73
N LEU A 116 4.33 -13.19 11.53
CA LEU A 116 3.57 -13.83 12.61
C LEU A 116 4.42 -14.83 13.40
N GLY A 117 5.23 -15.64 12.73
CA GLY A 117 6.05 -16.68 13.34
C GLY A 117 7.22 -16.15 14.17
N THR A 118 7.70 -14.93 13.92
CA THR A 118 8.83 -14.33 14.66
C THR A 118 8.43 -13.66 15.97
N THR A 119 7.15 -13.57 16.29
CA THR A 119 6.64 -12.82 17.46
C THR A 119 6.45 -13.67 18.72
N GLY A 120 6.92 -14.93 18.78
CA GLY A 120 6.83 -15.80 19.98
C GLY A 120 7.56 -15.22 21.20
N PRO A 121 7.64 -15.97 22.33
CA PRO A 121 8.33 -15.50 23.53
C PRO A 121 9.76 -15.04 23.26
N GLY A 122 10.09 -13.79 23.62
CA GLY A 122 11.36 -13.14 23.26
C GLY A 122 11.46 -12.76 21.78
N GLY A 123 10.33 -12.76 21.07
CA GLY A 123 10.22 -12.49 19.65
C GLY A 123 10.42 -11.02 19.28
N ARG A 124 10.33 -10.76 17.99
CA ARG A 124 10.62 -9.47 17.37
C ARG A 124 9.33 -8.78 16.92
N THR A 125 9.33 -7.47 17.01
CA THR A 125 8.29 -6.66 16.35
C THR A 125 8.63 -6.53 14.88
N THR A 126 7.73 -7.00 14.00
CA THR A 126 7.92 -6.99 12.56
C THR A 126 6.87 -6.13 11.87
N LEU A 127 7.26 -5.46 10.80
CA LEU A 127 6.38 -4.77 9.87
C LEU A 127 6.43 -5.50 8.53
N THR A 128 5.36 -6.18 8.16
CA THR A 128 5.24 -6.80 6.83
C THR A 128 4.43 -5.88 5.93
N VAL A 129 5.05 -5.42 4.87
CA VAL A 129 4.43 -4.58 3.83
C VAL A 129 4.26 -5.40 2.57
N VAL A 130 3.07 -5.44 2.03
CA VAL A 130 2.73 -6.13 0.79
C VAL A 130 2.17 -5.13 -0.19
N SER A 131 2.73 -5.07 -1.39
CA SER A 131 2.27 -4.15 -2.44
C SER A 131 2.32 -4.81 -3.82
N ASP A 132 1.38 -4.47 -4.68
CA ASP A 132 1.38 -4.93 -6.09
C ASP A 132 0.87 -3.82 -7.00
N LEU A 133 1.47 -3.75 -8.18
CA LEU A 133 1.07 -2.91 -9.29
C LEU A 133 0.86 -3.79 -10.52
N ARG A 134 -0.40 -3.93 -10.93
CA ARG A 134 -0.78 -4.89 -11.98
C ARG A 134 -0.97 -4.18 -13.31
N THR A 135 -0.12 -4.53 -14.27
CA THR A 135 -0.22 -4.04 -15.65
C THR A 135 -0.50 -5.22 -16.56
N GLY A 136 -1.58 -5.22 -17.28
CA GLY A 136 -1.86 -6.21 -18.32
C GLY A 136 -1.63 -5.60 -19.72
N LEU A 137 -1.61 -6.43 -20.75
CA LEU A 137 -1.67 -5.93 -22.12
C LEU A 137 -3.00 -5.21 -22.37
N ALA A 138 -2.97 -4.15 -23.18
CA ALA A 138 -4.14 -3.36 -23.52
C ALA A 138 -5.31 -4.24 -24.00
N GLY A 139 -6.46 -4.14 -23.34
CA GLY A 139 -7.67 -4.93 -23.60
C GLY A 139 -7.66 -6.36 -23.04
N SER A 140 -6.63 -6.77 -22.32
CA SER A 140 -6.57 -8.08 -21.67
C SER A 140 -7.49 -8.18 -20.44
N ALA A 141 -7.78 -9.42 -20.03
CA ALA A 141 -8.50 -9.67 -18.79
C ALA A 141 -7.68 -9.20 -17.56
N GLU A 142 -6.35 -9.32 -17.60
CA GLU A 142 -5.47 -8.84 -16.52
C GLU A 142 -5.54 -7.32 -16.38
N GLU A 143 -5.48 -6.57 -17.48
CA GLU A 143 -5.66 -5.12 -17.43
C GLU A 143 -7.03 -4.73 -16.85
N ARG A 144 -8.09 -5.39 -17.29
CA ARG A 144 -9.47 -5.08 -16.90
C ARG A 144 -9.75 -5.41 -15.43
N ASP A 145 -9.35 -6.60 -14.98
CA ASP A 145 -9.85 -7.20 -13.73
C ASP A 145 -8.87 -7.04 -12.56
N SER A 146 -7.62 -6.64 -12.83
CA SER A 146 -6.64 -6.34 -11.78
C SER A 146 -6.79 -4.93 -11.23
N GLY A 147 -6.04 -4.64 -10.16
CA GLY A 147 -5.92 -3.34 -9.53
C GLY A 147 -4.59 -3.19 -8.79
N ASP A 148 -4.30 -2.00 -8.32
CA ASP A 148 -3.08 -1.66 -7.59
C ASP A 148 -3.40 -1.36 -6.14
N GLY A 149 -2.53 -1.76 -5.21
CA GLY A 149 -2.73 -1.46 -3.80
C GLY A 149 -1.65 -2.05 -2.91
N ALA A 150 -1.73 -1.70 -1.63
CA ALA A 150 -0.82 -2.18 -0.61
C ALA A 150 -1.51 -2.39 0.74
N ALA A 151 -0.94 -3.27 1.54
CA ALA A 151 -1.26 -3.43 2.95
C ALA A 151 0.02 -3.56 3.77
N ALA A 152 -0.07 -3.19 5.03
CA ALA A 152 1.00 -3.34 6.00
C ALA A 152 0.44 -3.91 7.31
N ILE A 153 1.11 -4.89 7.87
CA ILE A 153 0.71 -5.56 9.10
C ILE A 153 1.88 -5.54 10.07
N VAL A 154 1.63 -5.02 11.27
CA VAL A 154 2.57 -5.06 12.37
C VAL A 154 2.25 -6.28 13.23
N CYS A 155 3.26 -7.10 13.49
CA CYS A 155 3.18 -8.21 14.41
C CYS A 155 4.14 -7.97 15.57
N ALA A 156 3.70 -8.22 16.79
CA ALA A 156 4.51 -8.04 17.99
C ALA A 156 4.22 -9.14 19.05
N PRO A 157 5.16 -9.36 20.00
CA PRO A 157 4.99 -10.36 21.05
C PRO A 157 3.86 -10.07 22.04
N GLU A 158 3.42 -8.82 22.11
CA GLU A 158 2.42 -8.33 23.05
C GLU A 158 1.38 -7.43 22.36
N GLY A 159 0.19 -7.35 22.93
CA GLY A 159 -0.87 -6.46 22.44
C GLY A 159 -1.57 -6.96 21.17
N ALA A 160 -1.53 -8.26 20.91
CA ALA A 160 -2.17 -8.83 19.73
C ALA A 160 -3.67 -8.52 19.69
N VAL A 161 -4.14 -7.97 18.58
CA VAL A 161 -5.55 -7.79 18.23
C VAL A 161 -6.13 -9.02 17.54
N ALA A 162 -5.25 -9.83 16.93
CA ALA A 162 -5.58 -11.13 16.36
C ALA A 162 -4.38 -12.07 16.48
N GLU A 163 -4.63 -13.29 16.95
CA GLU A 163 -3.63 -14.32 17.25
C GLU A 163 -3.66 -15.41 16.19
N LEU A 164 -2.48 -15.89 15.75
CA LEU A 164 -2.39 -17.05 14.87
C LEU A 164 -2.66 -18.32 15.67
N ILE A 165 -3.71 -19.05 15.30
CA ILE A 165 -4.13 -20.26 16.03
C ILE A 165 -4.07 -21.54 15.18
N GLY A 166 -3.84 -21.42 13.87
CA GLY A 166 -3.69 -22.57 13.00
C GLY A 166 -3.12 -22.21 11.63
N ARG A 167 -2.46 -23.17 11.01
CA ARG A 167 -1.84 -23.05 9.71
C ARG A 167 -2.01 -24.32 8.89
N GLY A 168 -2.24 -24.18 7.59
CA GLY A 168 -2.26 -25.27 6.61
C GLY A 168 -1.62 -24.82 5.30
N VAL A 169 -0.95 -25.74 4.63
CA VAL A 169 -0.27 -25.48 3.36
C VAL A 169 -0.37 -26.69 2.45
N ALA A 170 -0.55 -26.45 1.16
CA ALA A 170 -0.42 -27.45 0.11
C ALA A 170 0.39 -26.82 -1.04
N SER A 171 1.49 -27.47 -1.42
CA SER A 171 2.37 -27.01 -2.50
C SER A 171 2.46 -28.08 -3.57
N ASP A 172 2.35 -27.64 -4.82
CA ASP A 172 2.56 -28.51 -5.96
C ASP A 172 3.23 -27.68 -7.08
N GLU A 173 3.94 -28.37 -7.98
CA GLU A 173 4.58 -27.70 -9.13
C GLU A 173 3.67 -27.79 -10.34
N PHE A 174 3.19 -26.63 -10.80
CA PHE A 174 2.42 -26.49 -12.03
C PHE A 174 2.55 -25.08 -12.59
N LEU A 175 2.53 -24.97 -13.91
CA LEU A 175 2.66 -23.69 -14.60
C LEU A 175 1.28 -23.15 -14.98
N ASP A 176 0.67 -22.36 -14.09
CA ASP A 176 -0.59 -21.66 -14.35
C ASP A 176 -0.37 -20.24 -14.88
N ARG A 177 0.53 -19.51 -14.23
CA ARG A 177 0.85 -18.11 -14.54
C ARG A 177 2.35 -17.87 -14.40
N TRP A 178 2.92 -17.10 -15.32
CA TRP A 178 4.32 -16.68 -15.23
C TRP A 178 4.54 -15.32 -15.86
N ARG A 179 5.60 -14.65 -15.43
CA ARG A 179 6.12 -13.41 -16.02
C ARG A 179 7.64 -13.50 -16.08
N VAL A 180 8.17 -13.29 -17.28
CA VAL A 180 9.63 -13.30 -17.49
C VAL A 180 10.21 -11.99 -16.95
N PRO A 181 11.39 -12.01 -16.28
CA PRO A 181 12.05 -10.77 -15.81
C PRO A 181 12.22 -9.75 -16.93
N GLY A 182 11.74 -8.53 -16.72
CA GLY A 182 11.76 -7.44 -17.70
C GLY A 182 10.45 -7.26 -18.49
N GLU A 183 9.55 -8.22 -18.45
CA GLU A 183 8.19 -8.06 -18.97
C GLU A 183 7.27 -7.41 -17.94
N PHE A 184 6.26 -6.68 -18.41
CA PHE A 184 5.29 -6.00 -17.53
C PHE A 184 3.97 -6.75 -17.41
N ASP A 185 3.67 -7.67 -18.33
CA ASP A 185 2.46 -8.49 -18.38
C ASP A 185 2.76 -9.94 -18.03
N SER A 186 1.75 -10.62 -17.49
CA SER A 186 1.84 -12.03 -17.17
C SER A 186 1.20 -12.88 -18.27
N HIS A 187 1.80 -14.02 -18.50
CA HIS A 187 1.24 -15.10 -19.30
C HIS A 187 0.41 -16.01 -18.40
N VAL A 188 -0.65 -16.58 -18.95
CA VAL A 188 -1.56 -17.52 -18.25
C VAL A 188 -1.75 -18.74 -19.14
N TRP A 189 -1.72 -19.92 -18.52
CA TRP A 189 -2.05 -21.16 -19.19
C TRP A 189 -3.57 -21.28 -19.40
N GLU A 190 -4.11 -22.46 -19.50
CA GLU A 190 -5.55 -22.67 -19.67
C GLU A 190 -6.30 -22.58 -18.34
N GLU A 191 -7.41 -21.81 -18.28
CA GLU A 191 -8.17 -21.59 -17.04
C GLU A 191 -8.71 -22.87 -16.38
N ARG A 192 -9.06 -23.90 -17.17
CA ARG A 192 -9.54 -25.19 -16.63
C ARG A 192 -8.44 -25.92 -15.91
N PHE A 193 -7.22 -25.90 -16.46
CA PHE A 193 -6.07 -26.53 -15.83
C PHE A 193 -5.79 -25.90 -14.46
N GLY A 194 -5.72 -24.57 -14.38
CA GLY A 194 -5.50 -23.89 -13.10
C GLY A 194 -6.62 -24.18 -12.09
N GLU A 195 -7.89 -24.21 -12.49
CA GLU A 195 -9.00 -24.58 -11.60
C GLU A 195 -8.82 -26.01 -11.06
N GLU A 196 -8.49 -26.99 -11.91
CA GLU A 196 -8.28 -28.39 -11.50
C GLU A 196 -7.11 -28.55 -10.51
N MET A 197 -6.06 -27.74 -10.66
CA MET A 197 -4.91 -27.76 -9.76
C MET A 197 -5.19 -27.06 -8.43
N TYR A 198 -5.74 -25.85 -8.45
CA TYR A 198 -5.93 -25.05 -7.24
C TYR A 198 -7.01 -25.59 -6.29
N VAL A 199 -8.12 -26.14 -6.81
CA VAL A 199 -9.26 -26.55 -5.97
C VAL A 199 -8.90 -27.63 -4.95
N PRO A 200 -8.23 -28.73 -5.32
CA PRO A 200 -7.83 -29.74 -4.33
C PRO A 200 -6.80 -29.21 -3.32
N LEU A 201 -5.80 -28.43 -3.77
CA LEU A 201 -4.78 -27.84 -2.90
C LEU A 201 -5.39 -26.87 -1.88
N ALA A 202 -6.35 -26.05 -2.32
CA ALA A 202 -7.07 -25.13 -1.45
C ALA A 202 -7.85 -25.85 -0.34
N ARG A 203 -8.54 -26.95 -0.70
CA ARG A 203 -9.28 -27.78 0.26
C ARG A 203 -8.34 -28.45 1.27
N GLU A 204 -7.21 -28.95 0.80
CA GLU A 204 -6.19 -29.56 1.67
C GLU A 204 -5.63 -28.55 2.67
N ALA A 205 -5.17 -27.38 2.18
CA ALA A 205 -4.64 -26.32 3.03
C ALA A 205 -5.68 -25.80 4.03
N PHE A 206 -6.91 -25.57 3.59
CA PHE A 206 -8.01 -25.12 4.46
C PHE A 206 -8.33 -26.13 5.56
N ALA A 207 -8.49 -27.40 5.22
CA ALA A 207 -8.77 -28.47 6.17
C ALA A 207 -7.61 -28.66 7.17
N ALA A 208 -6.35 -28.58 6.68
CA ALA A 208 -5.17 -28.64 7.52
C ALA A 208 -5.11 -27.48 8.53
N ALA A 209 -5.42 -26.25 8.10
CA ALA A 209 -5.43 -25.08 8.97
C ALA A 209 -6.49 -25.16 10.06
N LEU A 210 -7.70 -25.59 9.74
CA LEU A 210 -8.78 -25.79 10.71
C LEU A 210 -8.42 -26.91 11.72
N LYS A 211 -7.86 -28.01 11.22
CA LYS A 211 -7.40 -29.12 12.07
C LYS A 211 -6.31 -28.65 13.04
N ASP A 212 -5.34 -27.88 12.57
CA ASP A 212 -4.26 -27.32 13.41
C ASP A 212 -4.81 -26.37 14.48
N ALA A 213 -5.85 -25.58 14.13
CA ALA A 213 -6.57 -24.71 15.07
C ALA A 213 -7.53 -25.47 16.03
N GLY A 214 -7.79 -26.77 15.80
CA GLY A 214 -8.80 -27.54 16.55
C GLY A 214 -10.24 -27.08 16.30
N LEU A 215 -10.53 -26.59 15.10
CA LEU A 215 -11.81 -26.00 14.70
C LEU A 215 -12.48 -26.79 13.56
N ALA A 216 -13.78 -26.59 13.41
CA ALA A 216 -14.58 -27.05 12.27
C ALA A 216 -14.97 -25.88 11.35
N GLU A 217 -15.45 -26.18 10.14
CA GLU A 217 -15.89 -25.18 9.16
C GLU A 217 -17.00 -24.24 9.72
N GLY A 218 -17.86 -24.78 10.61
CA GLY A 218 -18.93 -24.02 11.28
C GLY A 218 -18.45 -23.00 12.32
N ASP A 219 -17.20 -23.09 12.77
CA ASP A 219 -16.61 -22.16 13.77
C ASP A 219 -16.01 -20.91 13.12
N VAL A 220 -15.93 -20.86 11.78
CA VAL A 220 -15.38 -19.71 11.05
C VAL A 220 -16.39 -18.58 11.01
N ASP A 221 -15.98 -17.38 11.44
CA ASP A 221 -16.81 -16.17 11.39
C ASP A 221 -16.54 -15.30 10.17
N HIS A 222 -15.29 -15.31 9.69
CA HIS A 222 -14.88 -14.60 8.48
C HIS A 222 -13.91 -15.45 7.65
N ALA A 223 -14.13 -15.51 6.33
CA ALA A 223 -13.26 -16.18 5.39
C ALA A 223 -12.83 -15.25 4.27
N VAL A 224 -11.52 -15.05 4.13
CA VAL A 224 -10.88 -14.37 3.01
C VAL A 224 -10.36 -15.44 2.05
N VAL A 225 -10.79 -15.40 0.79
CA VAL A 225 -10.26 -16.25 -0.29
C VAL A 225 -9.67 -15.37 -1.36
N ALA A 226 -8.36 -15.45 -1.56
CA ALA A 226 -7.61 -14.60 -2.48
C ALA A 226 -6.80 -15.42 -3.48
N GLY A 227 -6.60 -14.87 -4.67
CA GLY A 227 -5.78 -15.47 -5.71
C GLY A 227 -6.00 -14.77 -7.05
N LEU A 228 -5.04 -14.91 -7.96
CA LEU A 228 -5.13 -14.29 -9.29
C LEU A 228 -6.00 -15.12 -10.26
N HIS A 229 -6.19 -16.41 -9.99
CA HIS A 229 -7.01 -17.30 -10.80
C HIS A 229 -8.49 -17.20 -10.41
N THR A 230 -9.21 -16.22 -10.97
CA THR A 230 -10.60 -15.88 -10.58
C THR A 230 -11.56 -17.08 -10.61
N ARG A 231 -11.41 -17.99 -11.58
CA ARG A 231 -12.27 -19.17 -11.71
C ARG A 231 -12.03 -20.16 -10.55
N ALA A 232 -10.76 -20.41 -10.20
CA ALA A 232 -10.42 -21.27 -9.05
C ALA A 232 -10.89 -20.64 -7.72
N VAL A 233 -10.69 -19.34 -7.53
CA VAL A 233 -11.19 -18.62 -6.35
C VAL A 233 -12.69 -18.80 -6.20
N LYS A 234 -13.47 -18.61 -7.27
CA LYS A 234 -14.93 -18.82 -7.26
C LYS A 234 -15.32 -20.27 -6.94
N ALA A 235 -14.63 -21.25 -7.52
CA ALA A 235 -14.91 -22.67 -7.28
C ALA A 235 -14.60 -23.06 -5.83
N VAL A 236 -13.44 -22.62 -5.31
CA VAL A 236 -13.04 -22.82 -3.91
C VAL A 236 -14.04 -22.18 -2.98
N THR A 237 -14.36 -20.91 -3.15
CA THR A 237 -15.32 -20.14 -2.32
C THR A 237 -16.66 -20.87 -2.18
N LYS A 238 -17.18 -21.45 -3.28
CA LYS A 238 -18.43 -22.24 -3.25
C LYS A 238 -18.28 -23.58 -2.52
N GLY A 239 -17.07 -24.12 -2.46
CA GLY A 239 -16.78 -25.45 -1.94
C GLY A 239 -16.19 -25.49 -0.53
N LEU A 240 -16.04 -24.34 0.15
CA LEU A 240 -15.42 -24.29 1.50
C LEU A 240 -16.31 -24.85 2.63
N GLY A 241 -17.61 -25.01 2.40
CA GLY A 241 -18.52 -25.50 3.47
C GLY A 241 -18.78 -24.52 4.62
N VAL A 242 -18.31 -23.29 4.53
CA VAL A 242 -18.54 -22.24 5.54
C VAL A 242 -19.98 -21.70 5.46
N ARG A 243 -20.48 -21.15 6.58
CA ARG A 243 -21.82 -20.58 6.68
C ARG A 243 -22.04 -19.41 5.70
N ASP A 244 -23.26 -19.16 5.30
CA ASP A 244 -23.62 -17.99 4.51
C ASP A 244 -23.26 -16.70 5.27
N GLY A 245 -22.75 -15.71 4.54
CA GLY A 245 -22.38 -14.39 5.09
C GLY A 245 -21.00 -14.34 5.77
N VAL A 246 -20.26 -15.46 5.83
CA VAL A 246 -18.91 -15.53 6.40
C VAL A 246 -17.83 -14.98 5.45
N LEU A 247 -18.08 -15.06 4.15
CA LEU A 247 -17.12 -14.59 3.14
C LEU A 247 -16.89 -13.08 3.27
N ALA A 248 -15.63 -12.68 3.23
CA ALA A 248 -15.24 -11.28 3.16
C ALA A 248 -15.84 -10.64 1.88
N PRO A 249 -16.20 -9.34 1.91
CA PRO A 249 -16.71 -8.64 0.73
C PRO A 249 -15.76 -8.73 -0.45
N ASP A 250 -16.31 -8.94 -1.63
CA ASP A 250 -15.55 -8.89 -2.88
C ASP A 250 -15.32 -7.43 -3.29
N LEU A 251 -14.12 -6.94 -3.07
CA LEU A 251 -13.70 -5.59 -3.46
C LEU A 251 -13.38 -5.48 -4.97
N SER A 252 -13.35 -6.60 -5.70
CA SER A 252 -12.88 -6.65 -7.08
C SER A 252 -13.72 -5.81 -8.04
N GLY A 253 -15.00 -5.59 -7.74
CA GLY A 253 -15.87 -4.71 -8.52
C GLY A 253 -15.51 -3.22 -8.45
N ALA A 254 -14.88 -2.78 -7.37
CA ALA A 254 -14.52 -1.39 -7.10
C ALA A 254 -13.04 -1.10 -7.34
N VAL A 255 -12.15 -2.02 -6.94
CA VAL A 255 -10.71 -1.77 -6.99
C VAL A 255 -9.94 -2.76 -7.86
N GLY A 256 -10.59 -3.82 -8.35
CA GLY A 256 -9.90 -4.90 -9.06
C GLY A 256 -9.26 -5.91 -8.11
N ASN A 257 -8.61 -6.91 -8.69
CA ASN A 257 -7.79 -7.87 -7.95
C ASN A 257 -6.41 -7.26 -7.69
N LEU A 258 -6.06 -7.06 -6.42
CA LEU A 258 -4.83 -6.37 -5.98
C LEU A 258 -3.60 -7.29 -5.97
N GLY A 259 -3.67 -8.44 -6.65
CA GLY A 259 -2.55 -9.37 -6.78
C GLY A 259 -2.01 -9.84 -5.43
N ALA A 260 -0.71 -9.65 -5.21
CA ALA A 260 -0.03 -10.03 -3.96
C ALA A 260 -0.63 -9.34 -2.72
N ALA A 261 -1.15 -8.11 -2.87
CA ALA A 261 -1.75 -7.37 -1.76
C ALA A 261 -3.19 -7.81 -1.42
N GLN A 262 -3.86 -8.59 -2.31
CA GLN A 262 -5.29 -8.91 -2.18
C GLN A 262 -5.64 -9.54 -0.82
N ALA A 263 -4.92 -10.57 -0.41
CA ALA A 263 -5.20 -11.29 0.84
C ALA A 263 -5.04 -10.39 2.07
N ALA A 264 -3.99 -9.57 2.08
CA ALA A 264 -3.68 -8.68 3.20
C ALA A 264 -4.67 -7.50 3.28
N VAL A 265 -5.05 -6.89 2.14
CA VAL A 265 -6.07 -5.82 2.12
C VAL A 265 -7.42 -6.36 2.59
N ALA A 266 -7.84 -7.54 2.11
CA ALA A 266 -9.09 -8.16 2.54
C ALA A 266 -9.06 -8.56 4.04
N LEU A 267 -7.91 -9.01 4.55
CA LEU A 267 -7.74 -9.24 5.99
C LEU A 267 -7.89 -7.94 6.79
N CYS A 268 -7.28 -6.85 6.34
CA CYS A 268 -7.42 -5.53 6.97
C CYS A 268 -8.89 -5.07 6.99
N ASP A 269 -9.62 -5.22 5.88
CA ASP A 269 -11.06 -4.92 5.81
C ASP A 269 -11.87 -5.75 6.82
N VAL A 270 -11.52 -7.03 7.01
CA VAL A 270 -12.15 -7.87 8.03
C VAL A 270 -11.81 -7.37 9.45
N LEU A 271 -10.54 -7.04 9.74
CA LEU A 271 -10.12 -6.54 11.05
C LEU A 271 -10.79 -5.22 11.43
N GLU A 272 -11.15 -4.38 10.44
CA GLU A 272 -11.85 -3.10 10.67
C GLU A 272 -13.29 -3.27 11.17
N ARG A 273 -13.91 -4.44 10.97
CA ARG A 273 -15.33 -4.70 11.31
C ARG A 273 -15.56 -5.96 12.14
N ALA A 274 -14.54 -6.78 12.36
CA ALA A 274 -14.62 -7.95 13.23
C ALA A 274 -14.81 -7.53 14.69
N ARG A 275 -15.28 -8.49 15.50
CA ARG A 275 -15.47 -8.35 16.95
C ARG A 275 -14.46 -9.25 17.69
N PRO A 276 -14.18 -8.96 18.96
CA PRO A 276 -13.39 -9.86 19.80
C PRO A 276 -13.92 -11.30 19.82
N GLY A 277 -13.01 -12.25 19.84
CA GLY A 277 -13.31 -13.68 19.90
C GLY A 277 -13.65 -14.34 18.57
N GLN A 278 -13.81 -13.58 17.48
CA GLN A 278 -14.15 -14.12 16.16
C GLN A 278 -12.97 -14.81 15.49
N VAL A 279 -13.30 -15.85 14.72
CA VAL A 279 -12.35 -16.67 13.95
C VAL A 279 -12.31 -16.17 12.50
N ILE A 280 -11.12 -15.81 12.04
CA ILE A 280 -10.86 -15.35 10.67
C ILE A 280 -9.97 -16.38 9.97
N VAL A 281 -10.39 -16.89 8.82
CA VAL A 281 -9.55 -17.73 7.96
C VAL A 281 -9.13 -16.94 6.74
N VAL A 282 -7.84 -16.97 6.44
CA VAL A 282 -7.29 -16.43 5.19
C VAL A 282 -6.75 -17.59 4.36
N LEU A 283 -7.27 -17.75 3.14
CA LEU A 283 -6.86 -18.74 2.17
C LEU A 283 -6.37 -18.04 0.90
N SER A 284 -5.11 -18.27 0.55
CA SER A 284 -4.47 -17.69 -0.62
C SER A 284 -4.07 -18.76 -1.62
N LEU A 285 -4.40 -18.52 -2.90
CA LEU A 285 -4.10 -19.40 -4.03
C LEU A 285 -3.01 -18.75 -4.89
N ALA A 286 -1.81 -19.31 -4.85
CA ALA A 286 -0.68 -18.89 -5.68
C ALA A 286 0.37 -20.02 -5.66
N ASP A 287 0.62 -20.67 -6.80
CA ASP A 287 1.56 -21.79 -6.94
C ASP A 287 1.40 -22.85 -5.82
N GLY A 288 0.14 -23.15 -5.50
CA GLY A 288 -0.30 -23.92 -4.35
C GLY A 288 -1.37 -23.19 -3.56
N ALA A 289 -1.56 -23.56 -2.29
CA ALA A 289 -2.48 -22.90 -1.39
C ALA A 289 -1.87 -22.78 0.02
N ASP A 290 -2.04 -21.61 0.62
CA ASP A 290 -1.70 -21.33 2.01
C ASP A 290 -2.95 -20.89 2.76
N ALA A 291 -3.21 -21.49 3.92
CA ALA A 291 -4.30 -21.11 4.81
C ALA A 291 -3.76 -20.80 6.21
N PHE A 292 -4.27 -19.77 6.85
CA PHE A 292 -4.01 -19.50 8.26
C PHE A 292 -5.26 -19.02 8.97
N VAL A 293 -5.35 -19.37 10.24
CA VAL A 293 -6.49 -19.10 11.11
C VAL A 293 -6.07 -18.12 12.18
N LEU A 294 -6.80 -17.04 12.29
CA LEU A 294 -6.61 -16.02 13.32
C LEU A 294 -7.81 -16.01 14.28
N ARG A 295 -7.57 -15.70 15.54
CA ARG A 295 -8.62 -15.39 16.51
C ARG A 295 -8.43 -13.96 17.00
N THR A 296 -9.45 -13.15 16.88
CA THR A 296 -9.45 -11.77 17.38
C THR A 296 -9.50 -11.75 18.90
N THR A 297 -8.90 -10.73 19.51
CA THR A 297 -8.81 -10.56 20.96
C THR A 297 -9.61 -9.35 21.43
N GLU A 298 -9.74 -9.17 22.74
CA GLU A 298 -10.38 -7.98 23.34
C GLU A 298 -9.66 -6.66 22.98
N ALA A 299 -8.36 -6.72 22.63
CA ALA A 299 -7.59 -5.54 22.20
C ALA A 299 -8.06 -4.96 20.86
N LEU A 300 -8.79 -5.72 20.04
CA LEU A 300 -9.24 -5.30 18.72
C LEU A 300 -10.10 -4.03 18.77
N THR A 301 -11.06 -3.97 19.70
CA THR A 301 -11.97 -2.80 19.83
C THR A 301 -11.21 -1.50 20.11
N ALA A 302 -10.21 -1.56 21.00
CA ALA A 302 -9.38 -0.39 21.29
C ALA A 302 -8.52 0.01 20.09
N ALA A 303 -7.98 -0.94 19.34
CA ALA A 303 -7.19 -0.68 18.13
C ALA A 303 -8.05 -0.05 17.01
N GLN A 304 -9.28 -0.53 16.82
CA GLN A 304 -10.23 0.06 15.87
C GLN A 304 -10.55 1.53 16.24
N ALA A 305 -10.79 1.81 17.52
CA ALA A 305 -11.04 3.16 18.01
C ALA A 305 -9.81 4.08 17.80
N ALA A 306 -8.61 3.60 18.13
CA ALA A 306 -7.37 4.34 17.93
C ALA A 306 -7.11 4.69 16.46
N ARG A 307 -7.46 3.81 15.51
CA ARG A 307 -7.36 4.08 14.07
C ARG A 307 -8.30 5.23 13.66
N THR A 308 -9.53 5.20 14.14
CA THR A 308 -10.52 6.27 13.88
C THR A 308 -10.04 7.60 14.45
N GLU A 309 -9.54 7.62 15.68
CA GLU A 309 -9.00 8.82 16.33
C GLU A 309 -7.77 9.38 15.58
N ALA A 310 -6.85 8.51 15.18
CA ALA A 310 -5.67 8.88 14.40
C ALA A 310 -5.99 9.31 12.96
N GLY A 311 -7.23 9.16 12.48
CA GLY A 311 -7.63 9.50 11.13
C GLY A 311 -7.07 8.58 10.05
N VAL A 312 -6.76 7.34 10.42
CA VAL A 312 -6.33 6.35 9.43
C VAL A 312 -7.56 5.86 8.65
N PRO A 313 -7.61 6.07 7.33
CA PRO A 313 -8.77 5.71 6.55
C PRO A 313 -8.96 4.18 6.53
N SER A 314 -10.19 3.74 6.67
CA SER A 314 -10.60 2.34 6.46
C SER A 314 -10.51 1.95 4.98
N VAL A 315 -10.54 0.64 4.70
CA VAL A 315 -10.62 0.14 3.33
C VAL A 315 -11.87 0.67 2.63
N ALA A 316 -13.01 0.69 3.32
CA ALA A 316 -14.27 1.21 2.77
C ALA A 316 -14.19 2.70 2.42
N GLU A 317 -13.58 3.53 3.27
CA GLU A 317 -13.37 4.96 3.00
C GLU A 317 -12.43 5.18 1.82
N GLN A 318 -11.34 4.42 1.71
CA GLN A 318 -10.43 4.49 0.57
C GLN A 318 -11.08 4.04 -0.74
N VAL A 319 -11.97 3.05 -0.70
CA VAL A 319 -12.78 2.66 -1.87
C VAL A 319 -13.70 3.80 -2.28
N ALA A 320 -14.40 4.42 -1.33
CA ALA A 320 -15.34 5.51 -1.59
C ALA A 320 -14.66 6.81 -2.07
N ALA A 321 -13.46 7.11 -1.56
CA ALA A 321 -12.69 8.29 -1.93
C ALA A 321 -12.02 8.20 -3.31
N GLY A 322 -12.08 7.03 -3.97
CA GLY A 322 -11.45 6.83 -5.27
C GLY A 322 -12.13 7.62 -6.39
N ARG A 323 -11.33 8.35 -7.19
CA ARG A 323 -11.82 9.13 -8.33
C ARG A 323 -11.84 8.29 -9.60
N ASP A 324 -12.99 8.14 -10.22
CA ASP A 324 -13.28 7.16 -11.28
C ASP A 324 -13.37 7.73 -12.70
N ASP A 325 -12.87 8.94 -12.91
CA ASP A 325 -12.86 9.63 -14.20
C ASP A 325 -11.51 9.58 -14.94
N LEU A 326 -10.59 8.67 -14.56
CA LEU A 326 -9.30 8.52 -15.23
C LEU A 326 -9.48 8.13 -16.71
N PRO A 327 -9.01 8.95 -17.68
CA PRO A 327 -9.08 8.60 -19.09
C PRO A 327 -8.21 7.37 -19.39
N TYR A 328 -8.71 6.44 -20.22
CA TYR A 328 -7.96 5.24 -20.57
C TYR A 328 -6.63 5.54 -21.29
N ALA A 329 -6.56 6.56 -22.12
CA ALA A 329 -5.29 7.01 -22.74
C ALA A 329 -4.26 7.49 -21.70
N THR A 330 -4.70 8.11 -20.62
CA THR A 330 -3.85 8.52 -19.49
C THR A 330 -3.33 7.29 -18.75
N PHE A 331 -4.20 6.31 -18.46
CA PHE A 331 -3.80 5.02 -17.89
C PHE A 331 -2.73 4.33 -18.74
N LEU A 332 -2.93 4.19 -20.04
CA LEU A 332 -1.94 3.60 -20.95
C LEU A 332 -0.61 4.36 -20.96
N THR A 333 -0.67 5.70 -20.87
CA THR A 333 0.51 6.57 -20.76
C THR A 333 1.28 6.29 -19.47
N TRP A 334 0.60 6.22 -18.32
CA TRP A 334 1.21 5.95 -17.02
C TRP A 334 1.82 4.55 -16.93
N ARG A 335 1.25 3.58 -17.66
CA ARG A 335 1.77 2.21 -17.77
C ARG A 335 2.86 2.04 -18.83
N GLY A 336 3.23 3.12 -19.55
CA GLY A 336 4.26 3.09 -20.60
C GLY A 336 3.84 2.40 -21.88
N GLN A 337 2.56 2.01 -22.02
CA GLN A 337 2.00 1.35 -23.22
C GLN A 337 1.69 2.38 -24.33
N LEU A 338 1.35 3.61 -23.97
CA LEU A 338 1.18 4.72 -24.89
C LEU A 338 2.35 5.70 -24.77
N ARG A 339 3.25 5.68 -25.77
CA ARG A 339 4.36 6.61 -25.80
C ARG A 339 3.90 7.98 -26.26
N ARG A 340 4.33 9.03 -25.54
CA ARG A 340 4.13 10.44 -25.91
C ARG A 340 5.48 11.02 -26.32
N GLU A 341 5.46 12.07 -27.18
CA GLU A 341 6.67 12.79 -27.54
C GLU A 341 7.34 13.33 -26.27
N PRO A 342 8.63 13.01 -26.03
CA PRO A 342 9.36 13.52 -24.88
C PRO A 342 9.60 15.02 -25.01
N PRO A 343 9.84 15.73 -23.90
CA PRO A 343 10.18 17.16 -23.95
C PRO A 343 11.51 17.36 -24.68
N ARG A 344 11.66 18.49 -25.38
CA ARG A 344 12.89 18.89 -26.08
C ARG A 344 13.98 19.41 -25.11
N ARG A 345 13.75 19.30 -23.80
CA ARG A 345 14.72 19.64 -22.75
C ARG A 345 15.54 18.40 -22.40
N PRO A 346 16.79 18.56 -21.94
CA PRO A 346 17.54 17.44 -21.42
C PRO A 346 16.77 16.72 -20.30
N ASP A 347 16.90 15.40 -20.27
CA ASP A 347 16.35 14.61 -19.16
C ASP A 347 16.95 15.07 -17.82
N PRO A 348 16.21 14.95 -16.71
CA PRO A 348 16.76 15.17 -15.39
C PRO A 348 18.00 14.30 -15.17
N GLU A 349 19.00 14.85 -14.50
CA GLU A 349 20.15 14.06 -14.09
C GLU A 349 19.75 13.03 -13.02
N ARG A 350 20.38 11.86 -13.05
CA ARG A 350 20.22 10.88 -11.99
C ARG A 350 20.71 11.45 -10.66
N PRO A 351 20.06 11.18 -9.53
CA PRO A 351 20.55 11.62 -8.23
C PRO A 351 21.88 10.94 -7.90
N GLY A 352 22.87 11.74 -7.48
CA GLY A 352 24.17 11.22 -7.08
C GLY A 352 24.09 10.48 -5.73
N ALA A 353 24.49 9.22 -5.67
CA ALA A 353 24.36 8.38 -4.48
C ALA A 353 24.99 9.00 -3.20
N PRO A 354 26.19 9.62 -3.22
CA PRO A 354 26.75 10.27 -2.03
C PRO A 354 25.91 11.46 -1.55
N THR A 355 25.30 12.22 -2.46
CA THR A 355 24.45 13.37 -2.12
C THR A 355 23.13 12.89 -1.51
N VAL A 356 22.52 11.86 -2.11
CA VAL A 356 21.30 11.24 -1.56
C VAL A 356 21.54 10.72 -0.15
N HIS A 357 22.65 10.02 0.08
CA HIS A 357 22.99 9.48 1.39
C HIS A 357 23.20 10.55 2.46
N ARG A 358 23.88 11.67 2.11
CA ARG A 358 24.06 12.79 3.05
C ARG A 358 22.77 13.50 3.42
N SER A 359 21.75 13.43 2.57
CA SER A 359 20.44 14.05 2.80
C SER A 359 19.33 13.03 3.04
N GLU A 360 19.68 11.81 3.45
CA GLU A 360 18.76 10.67 3.58
C GLU A 360 17.55 11.01 4.45
N GLU A 361 17.76 11.54 5.65
CA GLU A 361 16.70 11.88 6.59
C GLU A 361 15.74 12.94 6.01
N TRP A 362 16.27 13.96 5.37
CA TRP A 362 15.45 14.98 4.69
C TRP A 362 14.70 14.39 3.50
N LYS A 363 15.42 13.65 2.67
CA LYS A 363 14.91 13.17 1.38
C LYS A 363 13.85 12.08 1.55
N TYR A 364 14.10 11.10 2.41
CA TYR A 364 13.21 9.95 2.56
C TYR A 364 12.27 10.10 3.75
N ALA A 365 12.76 10.48 4.93
CA ALA A 365 11.93 10.59 6.11
C ALA A 365 11.27 11.97 6.29
N PHE A 366 11.55 12.93 5.41
CA PHE A 366 11.06 14.31 5.46
C PHE A 366 11.34 14.99 6.82
N VAL A 367 12.58 14.81 7.30
CA VAL A 367 13.04 15.38 8.56
C VAL A 367 13.57 16.77 8.32
N GLY A 368 12.85 17.78 8.82
CA GLY A 368 13.32 19.16 8.94
C GLY A 368 14.08 19.37 10.24
N SER A 369 14.24 20.62 10.66
CA SER A 369 14.82 20.96 11.95
C SER A 369 13.98 21.99 12.69
N ARG A 370 13.87 21.84 14.02
CA ARG A 370 13.21 22.78 14.92
C ARG A 370 14.23 23.46 15.81
N CYS A 371 14.17 24.80 15.86
CA CYS A 371 15.03 25.58 16.76
C CYS A 371 14.63 25.35 18.22
N LEU A 372 15.58 24.95 19.06
CA LEU A 372 15.37 24.73 20.50
C LEU A 372 15.16 26.04 21.28
N VAL A 373 15.56 27.20 20.70
CA VAL A 373 15.44 28.51 21.36
C VAL A 373 14.11 29.17 21.07
N CYS A 374 13.68 29.26 19.81
CA CYS A 374 12.46 29.97 19.42
C CYS A 374 11.35 29.11 18.86
N GLY A 375 11.57 27.79 18.69
CA GLY A 375 10.58 26.85 18.16
C GLY A 375 10.37 26.91 16.65
N PHE A 376 11.06 27.80 15.91
CA PHE A 376 10.88 27.93 14.48
C PHE A 376 11.32 26.67 13.72
N ARG A 377 10.52 26.20 12.75
CA ARG A 377 10.79 25.02 11.93
C ARG A 377 11.46 25.42 10.62
N HIS A 378 12.45 24.65 10.20
CA HIS A 378 13.18 24.84 8.95
C HIS A 378 13.02 23.61 8.03
N MET A 379 12.67 23.87 6.80
CA MET A 379 12.48 22.87 5.74
C MET A 379 13.13 23.40 4.44
N PRO A 380 14.26 22.86 3.99
CA PRO A 380 15.06 21.75 4.55
C PRO A 380 15.73 22.09 5.90
N PRO A 381 16.36 21.09 6.58
CA PRO A 381 17.01 21.32 7.87
C PRO A 381 18.20 22.27 7.74
N THR A 382 18.42 23.13 8.75
CA THR A 382 19.51 24.12 8.80
C THR A 382 20.27 24.04 10.13
N ARG A 383 21.50 24.53 10.15
CA ARG A 383 22.31 24.69 11.40
C ARG A 383 22.06 26.02 12.10
N ALA A 384 21.66 27.05 11.35
CA ALA A 384 21.39 28.38 11.89
C ALA A 384 19.90 28.72 11.76
N CYS A 385 19.31 29.20 12.83
CA CYS A 385 17.91 29.62 12.82
C CYS A 385 17.73 30.91 12.03
N LEU A 386 16.85 30.90 11.04
CA LEU A 386 16.53 32.08 10.23
C LEU A 386 15.71 33.14 11.00
N SER A 387 15.09 32.75 12.14
CA SER A 387 14.27 33.63 12.96
C SER A 387 15.08 34.31 14.09
N CYS A 388 15.78 33.51 14.92
CA CYS A 388 16.51 34.06 16.10
C CYS A 388 18.04 34.01 15.96
N HIS A 389 18.56 33.57 14.79
CA HIS A 389 19.98 33.53 14.45
C HIS A 389 20.86 32.62 15.34
N THR A 390 20.27 31.81 16.20
CA THR A 390 20.99 30.83 17.01
C THR A 390 21.60 29.75 16.11
N ILE A 391 22.85 29.36 16.43
CA ILE A 391 23.59 28.34 15.65
C ILE A 391 23.67 27.05 16.45
N ASP A 392 23.53 25.89 15.74
CA ASP A 392 23.69 24.54 16.28
C ASP A 392 22.78 24.19 17.49
N GLN A 393 21.65 24.92 17.63
CA GLN A 393 20.58 24.64 18.58
C GLN A 393 19.33 24.15 17.84
N MET A 394 19.49 23.07 17.07
CA MET A 394 18.45 22.48 16.24
C MET A 394 18.25 21.03 16.62
N GLN A 395 16.98 20.60 16.67
CA GLN A 395 16.63 19.19 16.78
C GLN A 395 15.97 18.70 15.48
N PRO A 396 16.25 17.48 15.04
CA PRO A 396 15.52 16.85 13.93
C PRO A 396 14.02 16.71 14.27
N GLU A 397 13.16 17.01 13.31
CA GLU A 397 11.72 16.85 13.46
C GLU A 397 11.15 16.27 12.15
N ARG A 398 10.50 15.09 12.24
CA ARG A 398 9.83 14.46 11.10
C ARG A 398 8.52 15.21 10.83
N LEU A 399 8.32 15.60 9.58
CA LEU A 399 7.17 16.40 9.14
C LEU A 399 6.28 15.67 8.12
N ALA A 400 6.64 14.43 7.75
CA ALA A 400 5.91 13.63 6.78
C ALA A 400 4.45 13.37 7.20
N ASP A 401 4.20 13.30 8.51
CA ASP A 401 2.88 12.96 9.06
C ASP A 401 2.17 14.20 9.66
N VAL A 402 2.74 15.40 9.46
CA VAL A 402 2.14 16.67 9.89
C VAL A 402 1.27 17.22 8.76
N PRO A 403 -0.03 17.45 8.99
CA PRO A 403 -0.90 18.07 8.01
C PRO A 403 -0.50 19.52 7.74
N GLY A 404 -1.00 20.06 6.63
CA GLY A 404 -0.75 21.46 6.29
C GLY A 404 -1.92 22.06 5.51
N THR A 405 -1.75 23.32 5.15
CA THR A 405 -2.71 24.11 4.40
C THR A 405 -2.04 24.74 3.19
N VAL A 406 -2.71 24.78 2.06
CA VAL A 406 -2.23 25.46 0.84
C VAL A 406 -2.19 26.97 1.08
N ALA A 407 -0.99 27.54 1.18
CA ALA A 407 -0.80 28.98 1.33
C ALA A 407 -0.90 29.71 -0.02
N THR A 408 -0.40 29.09 -1.07
CA THR A 408 -0.52 29.55 -2.47
C THR A 408 -0.15 28.42 -3.42
N PHE A 409 -0.53 28.55 -4.69
CA PHE A 409 -0.22 27.53 -5.70
C PHE A 409 -0.01 28.15 -7.09
N THR A 410 0.60 27.39 -7.97
CA THR A 410 0.77 27.67 -9.40
C THR A 410 0.40 26.45 -10.21
N ILE A 411 -0.27 26.67 -11.34
CA ILE A 411 -0.62 25.62 -12.30
C ILE A 411 0.19 25.86 -13.58
N ASP A 412 1.13 24.95 -13.86
CA ASP A 412 2.00 25.03 -15.04
C ASP A 412 1.50 24.09 -16.14
N HIS A 413 0.90 24.67 -17.16
CA HIS A 413 0.41 23.97 -18.35
C HIS A 413 1.50 23.75 -19.42
N LEU A 414 2.68 24.37 -19.27
CA LEU A 414 3.78 24.28 -20.22
C LEU A 414 4.83 23.23 -19.84
N ALA A 415 4.92 22.90 -18.55
CA ALA A 415 5.82 21.87 -18.09
C ALA A 415 5.37 20.49 -18.61
N PHE A 416 6.34 19.71 -19.12
CA PHE A 416 6.04 18.32 -19.49
C PHE A 416 5.73 17.51 -18.25
N SER A 417 4.61 16.79 -18.28
CA SER A 417 4.21 15.83 -17.27
C SER A 417 3.46 14.67 -17.92
N LEU A 418 3.56 13.49 -17.36
CA LEU A 418 2.68 12.37 -17.71
C LEU A 418 1.24 12.58 -17.22
N SER A 419 1.07 13.48 -16.24
CA SER A 419 -0.21 13.91 -15.68
C SER A 419 -0.28 15.46 -15.66
N PRO A 420 -0.45 16.12 -16.82
CA PRO A 420 -0.55 17.56 -16.88
C PRO A 420 -1.90 18.07 -16.33
N PRO A 421 -1.94 19.31 -15.79
CA PRO A 421 -0.83 20.24 -15.58
C PRO A 421 0.03 19.88 -14.37
N VAL A 422 1.24 20.46 -14.27
CA VAL A 422 2.04 20.39 -13.05
C VAL A 422 1.51 21.41 -12.06
N VAL A 423 1.14 20.94 -10.87
CA VAL A 423 0.65 21.80 -9.78
C VAL A 423 1.75 21.95 -8.73
N GLY A 424 2.25 23.18 -8.56
CA GLY A 424 3.20 23.54 -7.51
C GLY A 424 2.48 24.25 -6.36
N VAL A 425 2.69 23.80 -5.13
CA VAL A 425 2.08 24.39 -3.94
C VAL A 425 3.10 24.86 -2.93
N ILE A 426 2.75 25.87 -2.16
CA ILE A 426 3.41 26.22 -0.91
C ILE A 426 2.48 25.78 0.21
N VAL A 427 2.99 24.93 1.09
CA VAL A 427 2.26 24.35 2.22
C VAL A 427 2.73 25.01 3.50
N ASP A 428 1.81 25.50 4.32
CA ASP A 428 2.00 25.87 5.72
C ASP A 428 1.63 24.68 6.58
N PHE A 429 2.60 24.15 7.34
CA PHE A 429 2.39 23.00 8.20
C PHE A 429 1.80 23.41 9.55
N ASP A 430 0.94 22.57 10.11
CA ASP A 430 0.36 22.77 11.42
C ASP A 430 1.47 22.86 12.49
N GLY A 431 1.40 23.88 13.33
CA GLY A 431 2.46 24.18 14.30
C GLY A 431 3.70 24.88 13.72
N GLY A 432 3.63 25.34 12.44
CA GLY A 432 4.65 26.13 11.76
C GLY A 432 5.53 25.34 10.79
N GLY A 433 6.33 26.07 10.04
CA GLY A 433 7.11 25.55 8.91
C GLY A 433 6.37 25.75 7.58
N ARG A 434 7.13 26.10 6.55
CA ARG A 434 6.61 26.35 5.20
C ARG A 434 7.51 25.67 4.18
N TYR A 435 6.91 24.95 3.24
CA TYR A 435 7.65 24.27 2.18
C TYR A 435 6.95 24.35 0.82
N ARG A 436 7.76 24.49 -0.23
CA ARG A 436 7.30 24.43 -1.61
C ARG A 436 7.51 23.01 -2.15
N CYS A 437 6.45 22.37 -2.64
CA CYS A 437 6.51 21.07 -3.31
C CYS A 437 5.55 21.00 -4.50
N GLU A 438 5.60 19.91 -5.23
CA GLU A 438 4.56 19.56 -6.19
C GLU A 438 3.36 18.95 -5.44
N MET A 439 2.19 19.06 -6.06
CA MET A 439 0.96 18.41 -5.61
C MET A 439 0.55 17.32 -6.59
N THR A 440 0.09 16.21 -6.08
CA THR A 440 -0.41 15.06 -6.84
C THR A 440 -1.82 14.69 -6.37
N ASP A 441 -2.48 13.77 -7.09
CA ASP A 441 -3.85 13.32 -6.77
C ASP A 441 -4.86 14.49 -6.65
N VAL A 442 -4.69 15.50 -7.48
CA VAL A 442 -5.49 16.73 -7.46
C VAL A 442 -6.01 17.07 -8.85
N VAL A 443 -7.21 17.59 -8.89
CA VAL A 443 -7.74 18.25 -10.09
C VAL A 443 -7.47 19.74 -9.96
N ALA A 444 -6.62 20.27 -10.84
CA ALA A 444 -6.10 21.62 -10.73
C ALA A 444 -7.19 22.71 -10.67
N SER A 445 -8.35 22.50 -11.31
CA SER A 445 -9.49 23.42 -11.29
C SER A 445 -10.30 23.39 -9.98
N GLU A 446 -10.07 22.40 -9.12
CA GLU A 446 -10.77 22.25 -7.84
C GLU A 446 -9.91 22.76 -6.67
N LEU A 447 -8.63 23.07 -6.90
CA LEU A 447 -7.68 23.50 -5.87
C LEU A 447 -7.90 24.97 -5.47
N SER A 448 -7.91 25.24 -4.18
CA SER A 448 -8.07 26.57 -3.58
C SER A 448 -7.00 26.84 -2.51
N ILE A 449 -6.71 28.14 -2.30
CA ILE A 449 -5.92 28.57 -1.14
C ILE A 449 -6.75 28.27 0.13
N GLY A 450 -6.10 27.68 1.12
CA GLY A 450 -6.77 27.25 2.35
C GLY A 450 -7.10 25.76 2.38
N ASP A 451 -7.01 25.04 1.25
CA ASP A 451 -7.28 23.61 1.22
C ASP A 451 -6.32 22.83 2.14
N ARG A 452 -6.86 21.86 2.84
CA ARG A 452 -6.09 20.97 3.70
C ARG A 452 -5.34 19.94 2.86
N VAL A 453 -4.08 19.70 3.23
CA VAL A 453 -3.21 18.77 2.53
C VAL A 453 -2.46 17.86 3.50
N SER A 454 -2.13 16.69 3.02
CA SER A 454 -1.18 15.76 3.64
C SER A 454 0.00 15.50 2.71
N MET A 455 1.13 15.09 3.28
CA MET A 455 2.29 14.70 2.49
C MET A 455 2.19 13.24 2.08
N THR A 456 2.65 12.93 0.87
CA THR A 456 2.70 11.57 0.31
C THR A 456 4.05 11.31 -0.33
N PHE A 457 4.57 10.08 -0.17
CA PHE A 457 5.88 9.70 -0.71
C PHE A 457 5.73 9.25 -2.16
N ARG A 458 6.53 9.83 -3.08
CA ARG A 458 6.36 9.63 -4.54
C ARG A 458 7.68 9.43 -5.26
N ARG A 459 7.62 8.71 -6.39
CA ARG A 459 8.70 8.63 -7.36
C ARG A 459 8.63 9.83 -8.30
N VAL A 460 9.39 10.88 -8.00
CA VAL A 460 9.31 12.16 -8.71
C VAL A 460 9.75 12.05 -10.18
N TRP A 461 10.83 11.29 -10.44
CA TRP A 461 11.28 10.91 -11.77
C TRP A 461 12.19 9.68 -11.73
N THR A 462 12.44 9.11 -12.90
CA THR A 462 13.47 8.08 -13.12
C THR A 462 14.44 8.59 -14.18
N ALA A 463 15.74 8.57 -13.90
CA ALA A 463 16.77 8.97 -14.84
C ALA A 463 17.89 7.93 -14.88
N GLN A 464 18.24 7.47 -16.09
CA GLN A 464 19.27 6.43 -16.30
C GLN A 464 19.02 5.17 -15.44
N GLY A 465 17.75 4.75 -15.31
CA GLY A 465 17.33 3.60 -14.49
C GLY A 465 17.35 3.84 -12.97
N VAL A 466 17.69 5.04 -12.49
CA VAL A 466 17.68 5.39 -11.07
C VAL A 466 16.41 6.16 -10.72
N HIS A 467 15.63 5.62 -9.78
CA HIS A 467 14.44 6.27 -9.27
C HIS A 467 14.81 7.37 -8.28
N ASN A 468 14.15 8.52 -8.42
CA ASN A 468 14.29 9.62 -7.48
C ASN A 468 12.97 9.78 -6.70
N TYR A 469 13.01 9.46 -5.41
CA TYR A 469 11.87 9.57 -4.51
C TYR A 469 11.94 10.87 -3.71
N PHE A 470 10.77 11.46 -3.47
CA PHE A 470 10.59 12.59 -2.57
C PHE A 470 9.13 12.73 -2.17
N TRP A 471 8.81 13.71 -1.33
CA TRP A 471 7.48 14.00 -0.84
C TRP A 471 6.77 15.02 -1.70
N LYS A 472 5.50 14.76 -1.99
CA LYS A 472 4.56 15.70 -2.63
C LYS A 472 3.39 15.95 -1.69
N ALA A 473 2.67 17.06 -1.90
CA ALA A 473 1.39 17.28 -1.26
C ALA A 473 0.29 16.54 -2.01
N ARG A 474 -0.75 16.14 -1.30
CA ARG A 474 -2.03 15.68 -1.86
C ARG A 474 -3.18 16.26 -1.05
N PRO A 475 -4.41 16.38 -1.59
CA PRO A 475 -5.58 16.75 -0.80
C PRO A 475 -5.70 15.85 0.43
N ALA A 476 -6.00 16.43 1.59
CA ALA A 476 -6.35 15.64 2.74
C ALA A 476 -7.70 14.94 2.48
N VAL A 477 -7.84 13.70 2.89
CA VAL A 477 -9.14 13.01 2.82
C VAL A 477 -10.05 13.68 3.84
N GLU A 478 -11.09 14.40 3.36
CA GLU A 478 -12.09 14.98 4.24
C GLU A 478 -12.85 13.88 4.96
N ARG A 479 -12.99 14.01 6.26
CA ARG A 479 -13.88 13.14 7.03
C ARG A 479 -15.32 13.59 6.85
N ALA A 480 -16.20 12.64 6.60
CA ALA A 480 -17.62 12.88 6.71
C ALA A 480 -17.93 13.29 8.16
N GLY A 481 -18.05 14.59 8.43
CA GLY A 481 -18.38 15.15 9.75
C GLY A 481 -17.67 16.46 10.14
N GLU A 482 -16.65 16.93 9.41
CA GLU A 482 -15.95 18.19 9.77
C GLU A 482 -16.53 19.46 9.09
N THR A 483 -17.58 19.35 8.30
CA THR A 483 -18.15 20.45 7.51
C THR A 483 -18.99 21.45 8.31
N GLU A 484 -19.14 21.33 9.64
CA GLU A 484 -20.04 22.21 10.42
C GLU A 484 -19.38 23.15 11.45
N GLN A 485 -18.06 23.33 11.48
CA GLN A 485 -17.44 24.22 12.49
C GLN A 485 -16.61 25.39 11.90
N GLY A 486 -16.90 25.84 10.71
CA GLY A 486 -16.19 26.97 10.06
C GLY A 486 -17.10 27.91 9.27
N ALA A 487 -18.14 28.45 9.89
CA ALA A 487 -18.91 29.58 9.35
C ALA A 487 -18.97 30.72 10.37
#